data_9efefd7dc86304c28c05906dcc5aa4d1
#
_entry.id   9efefd7dc86304c28c05906dcc5aa4d1
#
_cell.length_a   1.000
_cell.length_b   1.000
_cell.length_c   1.000
_cell.angle_alpha   90.00
_cell.angle_beta   90.00
_cell.angle_gamma   90.00
#
_symmetry.space_group_name_H-M   'P 1'
#
loop_
_entity.id
_entity.type
_entity.pdbx_description
1 polymer ?
#
loop_
_entity_poly.entity_id
_entity_poly.type
_entity_poly.pdbx_seq_one_letter_code
_entity_poly.pdbx_strand_id
1 'polypeptide(L)'
;MKVDQKGHTITIKDTQGDFTSFLDKVSQSKTAFDTHNVIIDLSHNPSVTLADLKLLLPLAKQHKKLKKSFVVVAEGIDFNAVPAQLSVVPSNLEAHDIIEMEEIERDLGF
;
A
#
# COMPACT_ATOMS: atom_id res chain seq x y z
N MET A 1 -4.47 12.13 -7.67
CA MET A 1 -3.47 11.19 -7.14
C MET A 1 -2.13 11.92 -6.98
N LYS A 2 -1.53 11.80 -5.83
CA LYS A 2 -0.23 12.39 -5.56
C LYS A 2 0.80 11.29 -5.31
N VAL A 3 1.97 11.39 -5.92
CA VAL A 3 3.04 10.41 -5.79
C VAL A 3 4.28 11.07 -5.22
N ASP A 4 4.79 10.53 -4.12
CA ASP A 4 6.03 10.97 -3.49
C ASP A 4 7.00 9.80 -3.40
N GLN A 5 8.28 10.08 -3.51
CA GLN A 5 9.32 9.06 -3.35
C GLN A 5 10.27 9.43 -2.22
N LYS A 6 10.58 8.46 -1.37
CA LYS A 6 11.57 8.61 -0.31
C LYS A 6 12.43 7.34 -0.30
N GLY A 7 13.68 7.46 -0.76
CA GLY A 7 14.56 6.30 -0.87
C GLY A 7 13.98 5.26 -1.82
N HIS A 8 13.83 4.04 -1.33
CA HIS A 8 13.29 2.91 -2.10
C HIS A 8 11.78 2.77 -1.99
N THR A 9 11.10 3.76 -1.43
CA THR A 9 9.66 3.70 -1.17
C THR A 9 8.92 4.81 -1.90
N ILE A 10 7.85 4.43 -2.61
CA ILE A 10 6.93 5.35 -3.27
C ILE A 10 5.63 5.37 -2.50
N THR A 11 5.16 6.56 -2.13
CA THR A 11 3.86 6.76 -1.51
C THR A 11 2.89 7.30 -2.55
N ILE A 12 1.78 6.59 -2.75
CA ILE A 12 0.72 6.96 -3.70
C ILE A 12 -0.51 7.33 -2.90
N LYS A 13 -0.91 8.59 -2.97
CA LYS A 13 -1.97 9.15 -2.14
C LYS A 13 -3.21 9.42 -2.96
N ASP A 14 -4.37 8.97 -2.46
CA ASP A 14 -5.67 9.35 -3.00
C ASP A 14 -6.03 10.75 -2.49
N THR A 15 -6.12 11.72 -3.41
CA THR A 15 -6.43 13.11 -3.07
C THR A 15 -7.86 13.50 -3.40
N GLN A 16 -8.64 12.62 -4.03
CA GLN A 16 -9.99 12.94 -4.52
C GLN A 16 -11.10 12.21 -3.78
N GLY A 17 -10.76 11.23 -2.95
CA GLY A 17 -11.76 10.48 -2.19
C GLY A 17 -12.61 9.53 -3.03
N ASP A 18 -12.16 9.20 -4.24
CA ASP A 18 -12.81 8.24 -5.14
C ASP A 18 -11.91 7.03 -5.32
N PHE A 19 -12.19 5.99 -4.56
CA PHE A 19 -11.35 4.79 -4.55
C PHE A 19 -11.29 4.09 -5.91
N THR A 20 -12.42 4.00 -6.61
CA THR A 20 -12.48 3.31 -7.90
C THR A 20 -11.58 3.98 -8.94
N SER A 21 -11.67 5.30 -9.06
CA SER A 21 -10.80 6.05 -9.96
C SER A 21 -9.32 5.95 -9.54
N PHE A 22 -9.07 6.00 -8.24
CA PHE A 22 -7.72 5.87 -7.70
C PHE A 22 -7.13 4.50 -8.03
N LEU A 23 -7.89 3.43 -7.81
CA LEU A 23 -7.46 2.07 -8.10
C LEU A 23 -7.12 1.89 -9.58
N ASP A 24 -7.95 2.44 -10.46
CA ASP A 24 -7.70 2.40 -11.90
C ASP A 24 -6.38 3.07 -12.27
N LYS A 25 -6.11 4.24 -11.71
CA LYS A 25 -4.86 4.98 -11.95
C LYS A 25 -3.65 4.21 -11.45
N VAL A 26 -3.74 3.64 -10.26
CA VAL A 26 -2.65 2.84 -9.69
C VAL A 26 -2.38 1.61 -10.55
N SER A 27 -3.44 0.92 -10.96
CA SER A 27 -3.32 -0.29 -11.81
C SER A 27 -2.67 0.02 -13.14
N GLN A 28 -3.02 1.14 -13.77
CA GLN A 28 -2.44 1.56 -15.04
C GLN A 28 -0.97 1.95 -14.92
N SER A 29 -0.55 2.42 -13.75
CA SER A 29 0.82 2.87 -13.49
C SER A 29 1.68 1.82 -12.81
N LYS A 30 1.19 0.59 -12.66
CA LYS A 30 1.80 -0.46 -11.83
C LYS A 30 3.26 -0.71 -12.19
N THR A 31 3.59 -0.78 -13.48
CA THR A 31 4.97 -1.08 -13.92
C THR A 31 5.96 -0.01 -13.49
N ALA A 32 5.53 1.24 -13.33
CA ALA A 32 6.41 2.32 -12.86
C ALA A 32 6.82 2.14 -11.40
N PHE A 33 6.09 1.32 -10.64
CA PHE A 33 6.33 1.13 -9.21
C PHE A 33 6.95 -0.23 -8.88
N ASP A 34 7.18 -1.08 -9.87
CA ASP A 34 7.63 -2.47 -9.65
C ASP A 34 9.01 -2.58 -9.01
N THR A 35 9.84 -1.55 -9.13
CA THR A 35 11.19 -1.54 -8.57
C THR A 35 11.28 -0.91 -7.18
N HIS A 36 10.16 -0.50 -6.62
CA HIS A 36 10.10 0.21 -5.32
C HIS A 36 9.12 -0.44 -4.37
N ASN A 37 9.33 -0.23 -3.08
CA ASN A 37 8.28 -0.48 -2.09
C ASN A 37 7.16 0.53 -2.30
N VAL A 38 5.93 0.14 -2.03
CA VAL A 38 4.75 0.99 -2.27
C VAL A 38 3.94 1.16 -0.99
N ILE A 39 3.59 2.40 -0.70
CA ILE A 39 2.59 2.76 0.31
C ILE A 39 1.38 3.33 -0.43
N ILE A 40 0.22 2.73 -0.21
CA ILE A 40 -1.05 3.26 -0.71
C ILE A 40 -1.69 4.04 0.41
N ASP A 41 -1.70 5.37 0.29
CA ASP A 41 -2.21 6.26 1.33
C ASP A 41 -3.66 6.65 1.05
N LEU A 42 -4.57 6.09 1.83
CA LEU A 42 -6.02 6.34 1.76
C LEU A 42 -6.52 7.19 2.93
N SER A 43 -5.61 7.87 3.64
CA SER A 43 -5.97 8.67 4.83
C SER A 43 -6.92 9.82 4.53
N HIS A 44 -6.97 10.30 3.29
CA HIS A 44 -7.89 11.36 2.85
C HIS A 44 -9.17 10.81 2.24
N ASN A 45 -9.42 9.51 2.31
CA ASN A 45 -10.63 8.89 1.82
C ASN A 45 -11.34 8.15 2.97
N PRO A 46 -12.16 8.86 3.76
CA PRO A 46 -12.85 8.24 4.90
C PRO A 46 -13.95 7.25 4.48
N SER A 47 -14.31 7.24 3.20
CA SER A 47 -15.35 6.34 2.67
C SER A 47 -14.82 4.97 2.28
N VAL A 48 -13.52 4.73 2.37
CA VAL A 48 -12.92 3.43 2.03
C VAL A 48 -13.47 2.35 2.96
N THR A 49 -13.93 1.26 2.35
CA THR A 49 -14.48 0.11 3.07
C THR A 49 -13.50 -1.06 3.06
N LEU A 50 -13.79 -2.07 3.89
CA LEU A 50 -13.03 -3.31 3.88
C LEU A 50 -13.09 -3.99 2.51
N ALA A 51 -14.26 -3.94 1.85
CA ALA A 51 -14.42 -4.49 0.49
C ALA A 51 -13.49 -3.79 -0.51
N ASP A 52 -13.35 -2.46 -0.39
CA ASP A 52 -12.43 -1.68 -1.23
C ASP A 52 -10.99 -2.15 -1.02
N LEU A 53 -10.58 -2.35 0.23
CA LEU A 53 -9.23 -2.80 0.54
C LEU A 53 -8.92 -4.16 -0.06
N LYS A 54 -9.92 -5.05 -0.10
CA LYS A 54 -9.75 -6.38 -0.70
C LYS A 54 -9.43 -6.30 -2.20
N LEU A 55 -9.85 -5.24 -2.87
CA LEU A 55 -9.54 -5.03 -4.28
C LEU A 55 -8.06 -4.73 -4.52
N LEU A 56 -7.32 -4.38 -3.48
CA LEU A 56 -5.88 -4.17 -3.56
C LEU A 56 -5.07 -5.47 -3.44
N LEU A 57 -5.71 -6.58 -3.05
CA LEU A 57 -5.00 -7.85 -2.86
C LEU A 57 -4.22 -8.32 -4.09
N PRO A 58 -4.77 -8.28 -5.31
CA PRO A 58 -4.00 -8.69 -6.48
C PRO A 58 -2.72 -7.89 -6.66
N LEU A 59 -2.77 -6.58 -6.45
CA LEU A 59 -1.61 -5.70 -6.53
C LEU A 59 -0.59 -6.03 -5.44
N ALA A 60 -1.07 -6.25 -4.21
CA ALA A 60 -0.21 -6.58 -3.09
C ALA A 60 0.52 -7.91 -3.32
N LYS A 61 -0.21 -8.93 -3.76
CA LYS A 61 0.38 -10.25 -4.05
C LYS A 61 1.43 -10.18 -5.14
N GLN A 62 1.13 -9.46 -6.21
CA GLN A 62 2.06 -9.30 -7.32
C GLN A 62 3.32 -8.56 -6.89
N HIS A 63 3.16 -7.54 -6.06
CA HIS A 63 4.30 -6.76 -5.56
C HIS A 63 5.20 -7.58 -4.63
N LYS A 64 4.61 -8.45 -3.80
CA LYS A 64 5.37 -9.36 -2.95
C LYS A 64 6.18 -10.36 -3.77
N LYS A 65 5.65 -10.82 -4.90
CA LYS A 65 6.40 -11.70 -5.82
C LYS A 65 7.64 -11.02 -6.37
N LEU A 66 7.62 -9.70 -6.47
CA LEU A 66 8.77 -8.90 -6.90
C LEU A 66 9.75 -8.63 -5.74
N LYS A 67 9.46 -9.19 -4.56
CA LYS A 67 10.26 -9.01 -3.33
C LYS A 67 10.32 -7.55 -2.89
N LYS A 68 9.19 -6.86 -3.04
CA LYS A 68 8.98 -5.47 -2.60
C LYS A 68 7.80 -5.42 -1.64
N SER A 69 7.81 -4.42 -0.76
CA SER A 69 6.75 -4.23 0.23
C SER A 69 5.58 -3.46 -0.37
N PHE A 70 4.38 -3.79 0.09
CA PHE A 70 3.14 -3.12 -0.31
C PHE A 70 2.30 -2.92 0.95
N VAL A 71 2.14 -1.69 1.39
CA VAL A 71 1.46 -1.35 2.64
C VAL A 71 0.38 -0.31 2.36
N VAL A 72 -0.77 -0.48 2.99
CA VAL A 72 -1.91 0.44 2.84
C VAL A 72 -2.07 1.24 4.13
N VAL A 73 -2.28 2.55 4.00
CA VAL A 73 -2.60 3.44 5.12
C VAL A 73 -4.09 3.78 5.04
N ALA A 74 -4.83 3.39 6.07
CA ALA A 74 -6.27 3.69 6.17
C ALA A 74 -6.67 3.81 7.63
N GLU A 75 -7.60 4.70 7.92
CA GLU A 75 -8.16 4.90 9.25
C GLU A 75 -9.60 4.42 9.31
N GLY A 76 -10.10 4.15 10.52
CA GLY A 76 -11.50 3.77 10.72
C GLY A 76 -11.86 2.39 10.19
N ILE A 77 -10.88 1.52 9.99
CA ILE A 77 -11.06 0.16 9.48
C ILE A 77 -10.91 -0.83 10.64
N ASP A 78 -11.69 -1.91 10.61
CA ASP A 78 -11.46 -3.03 11.51
C ASP A 78 -10.24 -3.82 11.03
N PHE A 79 -9.09 -3.55 11.62
CA PHE A 79 -7.83 -4.16 11.21
C PHE A 79 -7.81 -5.67 11.42
N ASN A 80 -8.64 -6.19 12.33
CA ASN A 80 -8.73 -7.63 12.57
C ASN A 80 -9.47 -8.36 11.43
N ALA A 81 -10.27 -7.64 10.65
CA ALA A 81 -10.99 -8.22 9.52
C ALA A 81 -10.22 -8.13 8.21
N VAL A 82 -9.06 -7.47 8.19
CA VAL A 82 -8.23 -7.35 6.98
C VAL A 82 -7.59 -8.70 6.67
N PRO A 83 -7.60 -9.12 5.38
CA PRO A 83 -6.90 -10.36 5.00
C PRO A 83 -5.42 -10.32 5.39
N ALA A 84 -4.89 -11.47 5.82
CA ALA A 84 -3.51 -11.58 6.30
C ALA A 84 -2.48 -11.22 5.22
N GLN A 85 -2.84 -11.35 3.93
CA GLN A 85 -1.94 -11.03 2.82
C GLN A 85 -1.83 -9.53 2.55
N LEU A 86 -2.66 -8.71 3.21
CA LEU A 86 -2.66 -7.26 3.01
C LEU A 86 -2.24 -6.57 4.31
N SER A 87 -1.16 -5.79 4.23
CA SER A 87 -0.71 -4.98 5.37
C SER A 87 -1.45 -3.66 5.37
N VAL A 88 -2.23 -3.40 6.41
CA VAL A 88 -2.96 -2.13 6.56
C VAL A 88 -2.63 -1.54 7.92
N VAL A 89 -2.25 -0.26 7.93
CA VAL A 89 -1.87 0.46 9.16
C VAL A 89 -2.55 1.84 9.18
N PRO A 90 -2.68 2.47 10.35
CA PRO A 90 -3.40 3.74 10.45
C PRO A 90 -2.56 4.98 10.11
N SER A 91 -1.25 4.86 9.93
CA SER A 91 -0.42 6.03 9.66
C SER A 91 0.74 5.73 8.70
N ASN A 92 1.23 6.78 8.05
CA ASN A 92 2.41 6.68 7.20
C ASN A 92 3.66 6.28 7.98
N LEU A 93 3.80 6.75 9.21
CA LEU A 93 4.93 6.39 10.06
C LEU A 93 4.99 4.88 10.28
N GLU A 94 3.87 4.27 10.61
CA GLU A 94 3.80 2.82 10.82
C GLU A 94 4.05 2.06 9.51
N ALA A 95 3.59 2.59 8.37
CA ALA A 95 3.84 1.99 7.08
C ALA A 95 5.34 1.95 6.77
N HIS A 96 6.06 3.05 7.00
CA HIS A 96 7.50 3.10 6.80
C HIS A 96 8.23 2.14 7.75
N ASP A 97 7.77 2.01 8.99
CA ASP A 97 8.35 1.07 9.96
C ASP A 97 8.22 -0.38 9.48
N ILE A 98 7.05 -0.76 8.97
CA ILE A 98 6.83 -2.11 8.42
C ILE A 98 7.78 -2.37 7.24
N ILE A 99 7.89 -1.42 6.32
CA ILE A 99 8.75 -1.56 5.15
C ILE A 99 10.20 -1.72 5.57
N GLU A 100 10.66 -0.92 6.53
CA GLU A 100 12.02 -0.98 7.04
C GLU A 100 12.32 -2.36 7.66
N MET A 101 11.39 -2.89 8.44
CA MET A 101 11.51 -4.23 9.02
C MET A 101 11.56 -5.31 7.94
N GLU A 102 10.70 -5.21 6.92
CA GLU A 102 10.67 -6.18 5.82
C GLU A 102 11.95 -6.13 4.98
N GLU A 103 12.51 -4.96 4.77
CA GLU A 103 13.79 -4.82 4.06
C GLU A 103 14.91 -5.48 4.83
N ILE A 104 14.95 -5.30 6.15
CA ILE A 104 15.94 -5.94 7.02
C ILE A 104 15.80 -7.46 6.94
N GLU A 105 14.58 -7.97 6.99
CA GLU A 105 14.32 -9.40 6.90
C GLU A 105 14.79 -9.98 5.55
N ARG A 106 14.52 -9.27 4.47
CA ARG A 106 14.97 -9.69 3.13
C ARG A 106 16.49 -9.69 3.02
N ASP A 107 17.16 -8.70 3.61
CA ASP A 107 18.63 -8.62 3.62
C ASP A 107 19.26 -9.78 4.42
N LEU A 108 18.54 -10.29 5.43
CA LEU A 108 18.97 -11.42 6.22
C LEU A 108 18.60 -12.77 5.59
N GLY A 109 17.92 -12.76 4.45
CA GLY A 109 17.56 -13.97 3.72
C GLY A 109 16.29 -14.67 4.19
N PHE A 110 15.43 -13.94 4.90
CA PHE A 110 14.15 -14.50 5.35
C PHE A 110 13.04 -14.35 4.32
#